data_b662f66c3872e857e4a0c0085bd7107f
#
_entry.id   b662f66c3872e857e4a0c0085bd7107f
#
_cell.length_a   1.000
_cell.length_b   1.000
_cell.length_c   1.000
_cell.angle_alpha   90.00
_cell.angle_beta   90.00
_cell.angle_gamma   90.00
#
_symmetry.space_group_name_H-M   'P 1'
#
loop_
_entity.id
_entity.type
_entity.pdbx_description
1 polymer ?
#
loop_
_entity_poly.entity_id
_entity_poly.type
_entity_poly.pdbx_seq_one_letter_code
_entity_poly.pdbx_strand_id
1 'polypeptide(L)'
;MNELELKYGCNPNQKPSRVFMKDGSELPFTVLNGKPGYINLLDALNSWQLVKELKNATGLPSAASFKHVSPAGAAVGLPLSEVDRRIYFVDPAAELSPIACAYIRARGADRLCSYGDWAALSDVCDAATAMYLKDEVSDGIIAPGYTDEALEILKTKKKGSYNVVRIDSSYVPAATEHKDVFGITFEQGRNDLVIDKDMLKNIVSENKALPEAAKIDMIVALITLKYTQSNSVCYVKDGQAIGVGAGQQSRIHCTRLAGQKADNWYLRQHPKVLGLQFVENIRRPDRDNAIDVYISDEYEDVLADGAWQGIFKARPDVLSAEEKKAWIAAQSGVTVGSDAFFPFGDNVERARKSGVCYIAEPGGSIRDDNVISTADKYGMVLVFTGARLFHH
;
A
#
# COMPACT_ATOMS: atom_id res chain seq x y z
N MET A 1 -23.19 0.42 20.38
CA MET A 1 -23.86 1.33 19.41
C MET A 1 -24.27 0.49 18.21
N ASN A 2 -25.55 0.41 17.88
CA ASN A 2 -26.05 -0.49 16.83
C ASN A 2 -26.12 0.21 15.45
N GLU A 3 -26.01 1.53 15.42
CA GLU A 3 -26.13 2.33 14.20
C GLU A 3 -25.31 3.63 14.34
N LEU A 4 -24.74 4.09 13.22
CA LEU A 4 -24.06 5.38 13.11
C LEU A 4 -24.63 6.13 11.89
N GLU A 5 -25.32 7.27 12.16
CA GLU A 5 -25.72 8.17 11.08
C GLU A 5 -24.53 8.89 10.46
N LEU A 6 -24.53 8.99 9.14
CA LEU A 6 -23.50 9.65 8.35
C LEU A 6 -24.07 10.90 7.67
N LYS A 7 -23.21 11.88 7.44
CA LYS A 7 -23.61 13.13 6.78
C LYS A 7 -24.18 12.92 5.38
N TYR A 8 -23.61 11.98 4.62
CA TYR A 8 -24.00 11.53 3.28
C TYR A 8 -23.25 10.23 2.94
N GLY A 9 -23.63 9.57 1.86
CA GLY A 9 -22.96 8.38 1.33
C GLY A 9 -21.63 8.70 0.63
N CYS A 10 -21.36 8.09 -0.54
CA CYS A 10 -20.16 8.42 -1.32
C CYS A 10 -20.14 9.88 -1.79
N ASN A 11 -21.31 10.43 -2.10
CA ASN A 11 -21.46 11.80 -2.59
C ASN A 11 -22.46 12.60 -1.75
N PRO A 12 -22.35 13.94 -1.70
CA PRO A 12 -23.23 14.80 -0.88
C PRO A 12 -24.72 14.68 -1.14
N ASN A 13 -25.12 14.28 -2.35
CA ASN A 13 -26.52 14.06 -2.74
C ASN A 13 -27.08 12.69 -2.31
N GLN A 14 -26.23 11.76 -1.86
CA GLN A 14 -26.65 10.42 -1.44
C GLN A 14 -27.05 10.44 0.04
N LYS A 15 -28.31 10.77 0.29
CA LYS A 15 -28.95 10.83 1.61
C LYS A 15 -30.28 10.11 1.59
N PRO A 16 -30.70 9.45 2.71
CA PRO A 16 -29.99 9.32 3.98
C PRO A 16 -28.77 8.41 3.87
N SER A 17 -27.88 8.44 4.89
CA SER A 17 -26.70 7.58 4.96
C SER A 17 -26.44 7.14 6.39
N ARG A 18 -26.18 5.85 6.58
CA ARG A 18 -25.89 5.25 7.90
C ARG A 18 -25.07 3.97 7.76
N VAL A 19 -24.44 3.58 8.86
CA VAL A 19 -23.78 2.27 9.02
C VAL A 19 -24.44 1.53 10.16
N PHE A 20 -24.79 0.28 9.96
CA PHE A 20 -25.48 -0.56 10.96
C PHE A 20 -25.22 -2.04 10.69
N MET A 21 -25.44 -2.88 11.71
CA MET A 21 -25.41 -4.32 11.57
C MET A 21 -26.76 -4.84 11.13
N LYS A 22 -26.81 -5.68 10.08
CA LYS A 22 -28.08 -6.24 9.54
C LYS A 22 -28.87 -7.06 10.55
N ASP A 23 -28.17 -7.71 11.49
CA ASP A 23 -28.76 -8.51 12.57
C ASP A 23 -29.17 -7.71 13.81
N GLY A 24 -28.95 -6.37 13.78
CA GLY A 24 -29.25 -5.47 14.90
C GLY A 24 -28.23 -5.50 16.02
N SER A 25 -27.13 -6.26 15.89
CA SER A 25 -26.06 -6.28 16.88
C SER A 25 -25.30 -4.93 16.94
N GLU A 26 -24.40 -4.80 17.90
CA GLU A 26 -23.54 -3.63 18.00
C GLU A 26 -22.49 -3.60 16.87
N LEU A 27 -22.14 -2.38 16.42
CA LEU A 27 -21.04 -2.18 15.49
C LEU A 27 -19.73 -2.68 16.09
N PRO A 28 -18.90 -3.42 15.34
CA PRO A 28 -17.65 -3.98 15.84
C PRO A 28 -16.53 -2.92 15.97
N PHE A 29 -16.87 -1.65 15.96
CA PHE A 29 -15.92 -0.55 16.14
C PHE A 29 -16.50 0.60 16.95
N THR A 30 -15.60 1.40 17.52
CA THR A 30 -15.95 2.62 18.27
C THR A 30 -15.17 3.81 17.69
N VAL A 31 -15.86 4.91 17.41
CA VAL A 31 -15.22 6.18 17.04
C VAL A 31 -14.76 6.87 18.32
N LEU A 32 -13.45 6.96 18.54
CA LEU A 32 -12.84 7.60 19.72
C LEU A 32 -12.66 9.10 19.54
N ASN A 33 -12.53 9.57 18.31
CA ASN A 33 -12.42 10.99 17.95
C ASN A 33 -12.85 11.22 16.50
N GLY A 34 -13.31 12.43 16.19
CA GLY A 34 -13.72 12.83 14.85
C GLY A 34 -15.14 12.39 14.49
N LYS A 35 -15.43 12.48 13.18
CA LYS A 35 -16.72 12.07 12.57
C LYS A 35 -16.42 11.47 11.20
N PRO A 36 -16.05 10.20 11.13
CA PRO A 36 -15.70 9.54 9.85
C PRO A 36 -16.92 9.51 8.93
N GLY A 37 -16.70 9.79 7.65
CA GLY A 37 -17.72 9.68 6.61
C GLY A 37 -17.79 8.27 6.03
N TYR A 38 -18.69 8.08 5.06
CA TYR A 38 -18.96 6.81 4.41
C TYR A 38 -17.71 6.17 3.81
N ILE A 39 -16.96 6.92 2.97
CA ILE A 39 -15.72 6.42 2.35
C ILE A 39 -14.64 6.15 3.40
N ASN A 40 -14.54 6.99 4.43
CA ASN A 40 -13.59 6.78 5.51
C ASN A 40 -13.80 5.43 6.23
N LEU A 41 -15.05 5.04 6.46
CA LEU A 41 -15.37 3.76 7.09
C LEU A 41 -15.16 2.58 6.14
N LEU A 42 -15.37 2.74 4.83
CA LEU A 42 -14.97 1.73 3.85
C LEU A 42 -13.45 1.52 3.85
N ASP A 43 -12.67 2.60 3.83
CA ASP A 43 -11.20 2.52 3.94
C ASP A 43 -10.78 1.86 5.25
N ALA A 44 -11.38 2.26 6.39
CA ALA A 44 -11.09 1.70 7.70
C ALA A 44 -11.30 0.19 7.77
N LEU A 45 -12.47 -0.28 7.34
CA LEU A 45 -12.84 -1.69 7.49
C LEU A 45 -12.12 -2.61 6.49
N ASN A 46 -11.84 -2.13 5.27
CA ASN A 46 -11.05 -2.90 4.31
C ASN A 46 -9.58 -2.96 4.72
N SER A 47 -9.00 -1.84 5.11
CA SER A 47 -7.60 -1.80 5.57
C SER A 47 -7.36 -2.60 6.84
N TRP A 48 -8.34 -2.64 7.77
CA TRP A 48 -8.26 -3.48 8.95
C TRP A 48 -8.15 -4.97 8.61
N GLN A 49 -8.96 -5.45 7.67
CA GLN A 49 -8.91 -6.84 7.23
C GLN A 49 -7.52 -7.17 6.67
N LEU A 50 -6.97 -6.32 5.81
CA LEU A 50 -5.63 -6.49 5.25
C LEU A 50 -4.57 -6.63 6.34
N VAL A 51 -4.50 -5.70 7.28
CA VAL A 51 -3.43 -5.71 8.29
C VAL A 51 -3.58 -6.86 9.29
N LYS A 52 -4.83 -7.27 9.61
CA LYS A 52 -5.12 -8.45 10.44
C LYS A 52 -4.62 -9.73 9.77
N GLU A 53 -4.93 -9.94 8.50
CA GLU A 53 -4.47 -11.10 7.74
C GLU A 53 -2.95 -11.11 7.57
N LEU A 54 -2.36 -9.96 7.27
CA LEU A 54 -0.91 -9.85 7.07
C LEU A 54 -0.14 -10.19 8.35
N LYS A 55 -0.61 -9.71 9.51
CA LYS A 55 -0.05 -10.09 10.81
C LYS A 55 -0.21 -11.59 11.08
N ASN A 56 -1.38 -12.16 10.82
CA ASN A 56 -1.62 -13.59 11.03
C ASN A 56 -0.71 -14.46 10.15
N ALA A 57 -0.49 -14.08 8.90
CA ALA A 57 0.33 -14.83 7.95
C ALA A 57 1.84 -14.72 8.21
N THR A 58 2.30 -13.58 8.73
CA THR A 58 3.75 -13.30 8.89
C THR A 58 4.24 -13.34 10.35
N GLY A 59 3.32 -13.21 11.31
CA GLY A 59 3.66 -13.04 12.73
C GLY A 59 4.24 -11.66 13.08
N LEU A 60 4.32 -10.75 12.13
CA LEU A 60 4.93 -9.42 12.30
C LEU A 60 3.83 -8.34 12.44
N PRO A 61 4.05 -7.30 13.26
CA PRO A 61 3.21 -6.11 13.23
C PRO A 61 3.09 -5.58 11.81
N SER A 62 1.89 -5.19 11.41
CA SER A 62 1.59 -4.84 10.03
C SER A 62 0.76 -3.57 9.94
N ALA A 63 0.95 -2.82 8.88
CA ALA A 63 0.19 -1.60 8.62
C ALA A 63 -0.15 -1.44 7.15
N ALA A 64 -1.17 -0.62 6.88
CA ALA A 64 -1.57 -0.23 5.54
C ALA A 64 -1.92 1.26 5.49
N SER A 65 -1.73 1.84 4.31
CA SER A 65 -2.19 3.17 3.92
C SER A 65 -3.24 3.00 2.84
N PHE A 66 -4.49 3.38 3.12
CA PHE A 66 -5.63 3.19 2.21
C PHE A 66 -6.13 4.51 1.68
N LYS A 67 -6.59 4.49 0.43
CA LYS A 67 -7.30 5.60 -0.18
C LYS A 67 -8.21 5.10 -1.30
N HIS A 68 -9.44 5.62 -1.37
CA HIS A 68 -10.45 5.20 -2.34
C HIS A 68 -10.68 3.67 -2.35
N VAL A 69 -10.77 3.10 -1.16
CA VAL A 69 -11.06 1.68 -0.91
C VAL A 69 -10.02 0.72 -1.54
N SER A 70 -8.79 1.19 -1.67
CA SER A 70 -7.65 0.38 -2.13
C SER A 70 -6.37 0.78 -1.37
N PRO A 71 -5.43 -0.16 -1.16
CA PRO A 71 -4.15 0.16 -0.54
C PRO A 71 -3.28 1.00 -1.48
N ALA A 72 -2.82 2.15 -1.00
CA ALA A 72 -1.68 2.87 -1.57
C ALA A 72 -0.38 2.14 -1.23
N GLY A 73 -0.35 1.45 -0.08
CA GLY A 73 0.72 0.59 0.35
C GLY A 73 0.38 -0.23 1.57
N ALA A 74 1.14 -1.29 1.79
CA ALA A 74 1.09 -2.16 2.96
C ALA A 74 2.51 -2.64 3.31
N ALA A 75 2.77 -2.90 4.58
CA ALA A 75 4.09 -3.37 5.02
C ALA A 75 4.04 -4.09 6.36
N VAL A 76 5.07 -4.90 6.60
CA VAL A 76 5.37 -5.49 7.91
C VAL A 76 6.43 -4.68 8.65
N GLY A 77 6.46 -4.80 9.97
CA GLY A 77 7.25 -3.99 10.89
C GLY A 77 8.73 -4.39 10.96
N LEU A 78 9.43 -4.34 9.83
CA LEU A 78 10.89 -4.49 9.78
C LEU A 78 11.57 -3.13 10.03
N PRO A 79 12.79 -3.12 10.61
CA PRO A 79 13.53 -1.89 10.85
C PRO A 79 13.73 -1.05 9.57
N LEU A 80 13.78 0.27 9.73
CA LEU A 80 14.11 1.18 8.64
C LEU A 80 15.63 1.27 8.47
N SER A 81 16.09 1.20 7.21
CA SER A 81 17.46 1.58 6.86
C SER A 81 17.67 3.10 6.98
N GLU A 82 18.92 3.56 6.92
CA GLU A 82 19.23 5.01 6.88
C GLU A 82 18.61 5.68 5.65
N VAL A 83 18.57 4.99 4.51
CA VAL A 83 17.95 5.49 3.28
C VAL A 83 16.42 5.60 3.46
N ASP A 84 15.77 4.57 4.05
CA ASP A 84 14.33 4.62 4.35
C ASP A 84 14.01 5.82 5.24
N ARG A 85 14.79 6.06 6.31
CA ARG A 85 14.58 7.22 7.19
C ARG A 85 14.62 8.55 6.41
N ARG A 86 15.56 8.67 5.47
CA ARG A 86 15.70 9.89 4.65
C ARG A 86 14.52 10.08 3.69
N ILE A 87 14.14 9.05 2.93
CA ILE A 87 13.06 9.16 1.94
C ILE A 87 11.67 9.28 2.58
N TYR A 88 11.51 8.84 3.84
CA TYR A 88 10.26 8.94 4.59
C TYR A 88 10.24 10.10 5.60
N PHE A 89 11.26 10.97 5.57
CA PHE A 89 11.38 12.16 6.44
C PHE A 89 11.31 11.83 7.93
N VAL A 90 11.89 10.70 8.32
CA VAL A 90 12.00 10.27 9.72
C VAL A 90 13.24 10.91 10.35
N ASP A 91 13.07 11.47 11.55
CA ASP A 91 14.19 11.97 12.33
C ASP A 91 15.19 10.84 12.57
N PRO A 92 16.49 11.02 12.25
CA PRO A 92 17.52 9.99 12.49
C PRO A 92 17.61 9.54 13.95
N ALA A 93 17.28 10.43 14.90
CA ALA A 93 17.29 10.13 16.34
C ALA A 93 15.99 9.49 16.85
N ALA A 94 14.94 9.41 16.03
CA ALA A 94 13.65 8.85 16.47
C ALA A 94 13.79 7.35 16.81
N GLU A 95 13.35 6.97 18.00
CA GLU A 95 13.13 5.57 18.35
C GLU A 95 11.80 5.09 17.79
N LEU A 96 11.83 4.05 17.00
CA LEU A 96 10.66 3.52 16.30
C LEU A 96 10.34 2.12 16.79
N SER A 97 9.08 1.91 17.15
CA SER A 97 8.54 0.56 17.38
C SER A 97 8.35 -0.20 16.06
N PRO A 98 8.20 -1.54 16.10
CA PRO A 98 7.88 -2.31 14.89
C PRO A 98 6.59 -1.85 14.20
N ILE A 99 5.56 -1.44 14.96
CA ILE A 99 4.30 -0.96 14.35
C ILE A 99 4.46 0.42 13.71
N ALA A 100 5.30 1.29 14.27
CA ALA A 100 5.67 2.56 13.65
C ALA A 100 6.44 2.32 12.34
N CYS A 101 7.42 1.39 12.34
CA CYS A 101 8.14 1.00 11.13
C CYS A 101 7.19 0.47 10.05
N ALA A 102 6.21 -0.37 10.42
CA ALA A 102 5.21 -0.90 9.48
C ALA A 102 4.41 0.22 8.81
N TYR A 103 3.91 1.19 9.58
CA TYR A 103 3.13 2.30 9.01
C TYR A 103 3.96 3.25 8.16
N ILE A 104 5.17 3.60 8.62
CA ILE A 104 6.08 4.44 7.83
C ILE A 104 6.39 3.82 6.47
N ARG A 105 6.66 2.51 6.44
CA ARG A 105 6.88 1.74 5.21
C ARG A 105 5.63 1.65 4.34
N ALA A 106 4.47 1.33 4.92
CA ALA A 106 3.21 1.23 4.19
C ALA A 106 2.86 2.55 3.49
N ARG A 107 2.94 3.67 4.21
CA ARG A 107 2.73 5.00 3.65
C ARG A 107 3.82 5.38 2.65
N GLY A 108 5.05 4.92 2.88
CA GLY A 108 6.22 5.18 2.04
C GLY A 108 6.19 4.51 0.67
N ALA A 109 5.32 3.53 0.45
CA ALA A 109 5.15 2.84 -0.84
C ALA A 109 4.86 3.84 -1.98
N ASP A 110 3.92 4.74 -1.73
CA ASP A 110 3.53 5.80 -2.65
C ASP A 110 3.06 7.01 -1.81
N ARG A 111 3.95 7.95 -1.59
CA ARG A 111 3.68 9.10 -0.71
C ARG A 111 2.65 10.06 -1.29
N LEU A 112 2.51 10.13 -2.62
CA LEU A 112 1.48 10.94 -3.27
C LEU A 112 0.08 10.31 -3.12
N CYS A 113 -0.03 9.00 -3.41
CA CYS A 113 -1.30 8.27 -3.20
C CYS A 113 -1.72 8.24 -1.73
N SER A 114 -0.75 8.27 -0.81
CA SER A 114 -1.00 8.31 0.64
C SER A 114 -1.36 9.70 1.18
N TYR A 115 -1.41 10.73 0.35
CA TYR A 115 -1.88 12.06 0.76
C TYR A 115 -3.37 12.03 1.08
N GLY A 116 -3.71 12.21 2.35
CA GLY A 116 -5.09 12.07 2.84
C GLY A 116 -5.52 10.62 2.99
N ASP A 117 -4.60 9.73 3.36
CA ASP A 117 -4.86 8.31 3.56
C ASP A 117 -5.72 8.01 4.80
N TRP A 118 -6.15 6.76 4.86
CA TRP A 118 -6.61 6.10 6.06
C TRP A 118 -5.54 5.10 6.51
N ALA A 119 -5.00 5.32 7.72
CA ALA A 119 -4.01 4.44 8.32
C ALA A 119 -4.69 3.24 9.00
N ALA A 120 -4.15 2.03 8.81
CA ALA A 120 -4.57 0.84 9.55
C ALA A 120 -3.37 0.17 10.21
N LEU A 121 -3.55 -0.26 11.44
CA LEU A 121 -2.53 -0.93 12.24
C LEU A 121 -3.06 -2.25 12.77
N SER A 122 -2.27 -3.32 12.66
CA SER A 122 -2.62 -4.64 13.21
C SER A 122 -2.49 -4.73 14.75
N ASP A 123 -1.78 -3.78 15.34
CA ASP A 123 -1.44 -3.72 16.76
C ASP A 123 -1.86 -2.39 17.39
N VAL A 124 -1.72 -2.30 18.71
CA VAL A 124 -1.97 -1.06 19.45
C VAL A 124 -1.09 0.06 18.90
N CYS A 125 -1.72 1.19 18.57
CA CYS A 125 -1.01 2.40 18.15
C CYS A 125 -0.27 2.99 19.35
N ASP A 126 1.03 3.15 19.24
CA ASP A 126 1.90 3.76 20.23
C ASP A 126 2.26 5.22 19.93
N ALA A 127 2.93 5.87 20.87
CA ALA A 127 3.34 7.26 20.74
C ALA A 127 4.26 7.51 19.54
N ALA A 128 5.19 6.59 19.22
CA ALA A 128 6.10 6.72 18.08
C ALA A 128 5.33 6.77 16.76
N THR A 129 4.35 5.87 16.59
CA THR A 129 3.45 5.87 15.42
C THR A 129 2.61 7.15 15.34
N ALA A 130 2.04 7.57 16.46
CA ALA A 130 1.20 8.78 16.52
C ALA A 130 2.01 10.05 16.21
N MET A 131 3.24 10.16 16.69
CA MET A 131 4.13 11.28 16.41
C MET A 131 4.49 11.38 14.92
N TYR A 132 4.81 10.27 14.26
CA TYR A 132 5.05 10.29 12.81
C TYR A 132 3.79 10.70 12.05
N LEU A 133 2.64 10.09 12.40
CA LEU A 133 1.36 10.35 11.76
C LEU A 133 0.88 11.80 11.95
N LYS A 134 1.23 12.44 13.07
CA LYS A 134 0.87 13.83 13.38
C LYS A 134 1.30 14.79 12.28
N ASP A 135 2.48 14.58 11.69
CA ASP A 135 3.06 15.46 10.67
C ASP A 135 2.62 15.14 9.24
N GLU A 136 1.94 14.02 9.05
CA GLU A 136 1.46 13.58 7.73
C GLU A 136 0.04 14.09 7.46
N VAL A 137 -0.32 14.27 6.18
CA VAL A 137 -1.71 14.54 5.79
C VAL A 137 -2.44 13.19 5.68
N SER A 138 -3.31 12.94 6.65
CA SER A 138 -4.07 11.71 6.81
C SER A 138 -5.50 12.03 7.23
N ASP A 139 -6.49 11.21 6.87
CA ASP A 139 -7.91 11.44 7.18
C ASP A 139 -8.36 10.70 8.43
N GLY A 140 -7.73 9.59 8.76
CA GLY A 140 -8.08 8.83 9.94
C GLY A 140 -7.19 7.61 10.16
N ILE A 141 -7.44 6.92 11.25
CA ILE A 141 -6.73 5.72 11.65
C ILE A 141 -7.69 4.70 12.27
N ILE A 142 -7.42 3.41 12.01
CA ILE A 142 -8.05 2.28 12.67
C ILE A 142 -6.98 1.38 13.28
N ALA A 143 -7.20 0.98 14.55
CA ALA A 143 -6.33 0.06 15.28
C ALA A 143 -7.15 -0.71 16.34
N PRO A 144 -6.66 -1.86 16.84
CA PRO A 144 -7.33 -2.58 17.93
C PRO A 144 -7.27 -1.85 19.28
N GLY A 145 -6.37 -0.88 19.40
CA GLY A 145 -6.21 -0.04 20.59
C GLY A 145 -5.22 1.10 20.38
N TYR A 146 -5.11 1.95 21.37
CA TYR A 146 -4.22 3.11 21.40
C TYR A 146 -3.64 3.24 22.80
N THR A 147 -2.35 3.56 22.93
CA THR A 147 -1.83 4.02 24.22
C THR A 147 -2.45 5.39 24.56
N ASP A 148 -2.55 5.74 25.84
CA ASP A 148 -3.11 7.02 26.25
C ASP A 148 -2.36 8.19 25.60
N GLU A 149 -1.03 8.11 25.56
CA GLU A 149 -0.18 9.12 24.91
C GLU A 149 -0.45 9.22 23.41
N ALA A 150 -0.54 8.09 22.69
CA ALA A 150 -0.86 8.09 21.27
C ALA A 150 -2.22 8.72 20.98
N LEU A 151 -3.22 8.40 21.81
CA LEU A 151 -4.57 8.93 21.65
C LEU A 151 -4.61 10.45 21.86
N GLU A 152 -3.90 10.96 22.86
CA GLU A 152 -3.80 12.41 23.10
C GLU A 152 -3.09 13.13 21.94
N ILE A 153 -2.00 12.58 21.41
CA ILE A 153 -1.32 13.12 20.22
C ILE A 153 -2.30 13.19 19.04
N LEU A 154 -2.99 12.09 18.72
CA LEU A 154 -3.91 12.00 17.58
C LEU A 154 -5.11 12.93 17.70
N LYS A 155 -5.65 13.14 18.90
CA LYS A 155 -6.75 14.08 19.17
C LYS A 155 -6.37 15.54 18.88
N THR A 156 -5.09 15.91 18.92
CA THR A 156 -4.68 17.28 18.57
C THR A 156 -4.63 17.53 17.06
N LYS A 157 -4.55 16.45 16.24
CA LYS A 157 -4.42 16.53 14.80
C LYS A 157 -5.69 17.11 14.14
N LYS A 158 -5.54 17.82 13.00
CA LYS A 158 -6.65 18.51 12.31
C LYS A 158 -7.50 19.41 13.23
N LYS A 159 -6.85 20.12 14.15
CA LYS A 159 -7.53 20.99 15.13
C LYS A 159 -8.60 20.22 15.95
N GLY A 160 -8.31 18.98 16.30
CA GLY A 160 -9.17 18.13 17.11
C GLY A 160 -10.19 17.29 16.33
N SER A 161 -10.21 17.34 15.01
CA SER A 161 -11.19 16.63 14.17
C SER A 161 -10.65 15.38 13.47
N TYR A 162 -9.43 14.94 13.79
CA TYR A 162 -8.86 13.73 13.19
C TYR A 162 -9.66 12.49 13.58
N ASN A 163 -9.95 11.63 12.60
CA ASN A 163 -10.75 10.43 12.85
C ASN A 163 -9.91 9.33 13.50
N VAL A 164 -10.33 8.86 14.66
CA VAL A 164 -9.69 7.76 15.40
C VAL A 164 -10.73 6.69 15.68
N VAL A 165 -10.51 5.49 15.13
CA VAL A 165 -11.43 4.36 15.24
C VAL A 165 -10.74 3.20 15.93
N ARG A 166 -11.38 2.65 16.97
CA ARG A 166 -10.98 1.40 17.63
C ARG A 166 -11.85 0.27 17.12
N ILE A 167 -11.25 -0.79 16.61
CA ILE A 167 -11.92 -2.00 16.14
C ILE A 167 -11.89 -3.09 17.21
N ASP A 168 -12.97 -3.87 17.31
CA ASP A 168 -12.95 -5.14 18.06
C ASP A 168 -12.20 -6.19 17.21
N SER A 169 -10.99 -6.51 17.63
CA SER A 169 -10.13 -7.47 16.93
C SER A 169 -10.66 -8.92 16.99
N SER A 170 -11.57 -9.21 17.92
CA SER A 170 -12.20 -10.54 18.07
C SER A 170 -13.40 -10.73 17.13
N TYR A 171 -13.94 -9.66 16.56
CA TYR A 171 -15.09 -9.73 15.67
C TYR A 171 -14.78 -10.57 14.43
N VAL A 172 -15.72 -11.46 14.12
CA VAL A 172 -15.72 -12.29 12.91
C VAL A 172 -16.98 -11.98 12.11
N PRO A 173 -16.84 -11.50 10.85
CA PRO A 173 -17.98 -11.21 9.98
C PRO A 173 -18.78 -12.49 9.66
N ALA A 174 -20.03 -12.31 9.20
CA ALA A 174 -20.85 -13.41 8.71
C ALA A 174 -20.15 -14.19 7.58
N ALA A 175 -20.55 -15.47 7.42
CA ALA A 175 -19.98 -16.34 6.38
C ALA A 175 -20.38 -15.92 4.95
N THR A 176 -21.46 -15.15 4.81
CA THR A 176 -21.94 -14.60 3.54
C THR A 176 -21.91 -13.07 3.54
N GLU A 177 -21.65 -12.50 2.39
CA GLU A 177 -21.69 -11.07 2.16
C GLU A 177 -22.65 -10.70 1.01
N HIS A 178 -23.15 -9.50 1.03
CA HIS A 178 -24.15 -9.02 0.07
C HIS A 178 -23.71 -7.70 -0.56
N LYS A 179 -24.01 -7.57 -1.85
CA LYS A 179 -23.82 -6.33 -2.60
C LYS A 179 -25.06 -6.03 -3.42
N ASP A 180 -25.61 -4.82 -3.28
CA ASP A 180 -26.78 -4.39 -4.02
C ASP A 180 -26.37 -3.59 -5.25
N VAL A 181 -26.82 -4.01 -6.43
CA VAL A 181 -26.60 -3.32 -7.69
C VAL A 181 -27.93 -3.22 -8.44
N PHE A 182 -28.35 -2.01 -8.75
CA PHE A 182 -29.61 -1.75 -9.45
C PHE A 182 -30.86 -2.39 -8.79
N GLY A 183 -30.88 -2.46 -7.45
CA GLY A 183 -31.97 -3.09 -6.69
C GLY A 183 -31.93 -4.62 -6.65
N ILE A 184 -30.90 -5.24 -7.22
CA ILE A 184 -30.67 -6.69 -7.18
C ILE A 184 -29.56 -6.96 -6.15
N THR A 185 -29.84 -7.86 -5.20
CA THR A 185 -28.89 -8.27 -4.20
C THR A 185 -28.06 -9.45 -4.72
N PHE A 186 -26.76 -9.30 -4.75
CA PHE A 186 -25.80 -10.36 -4.96
C PHE A 186 -25.38 -10.91 -3.59
N GLU A 187 -25.41 -12.24 -3.43
CA GLU A 187 -24.91 -12.95 -2.26
C GLU A 187 -23.77 -13.87 -2.66
N GLN A 188 -22.71 -13.87 -1.87
CA GLN A 188 -21.58 -14.80 -2.03
C GLN A 188 -20.99 -15.16 -0.68
N GLY A 189 -20.24 -16.26 -0.63
CA GLY A 189 -19.40 -16.56 0.52
C GLY A 189 -18.36 -15.45 0.72
N ARG A 190 -18.11 -15.08 1.97
CA ARG A 190 -17.02 -14.16 2.29
C ARG A 190 -15.69 -14.76 1.82
N ASN A 191 -14.79 -13.90 1.29
CA ASN A 191 -13.46 -14.34 0.90
C ASN A 191 -12.60 -14.63 2.15
N ASP A 192 -12.66 -15.86 2.65
CA ASP A 192 -11.92 -16.36 3.81
C ASP A 192 -10.66 -17.16 3.42
N LEU A 193 -10.25 -17.09 2.15
CA LEU A 193 -9.03 -17.72 1.68
C LEU A 193 -7.83 -17.29 2.52
N VAL A 194 -7.17 -18.25 3.14
CA VAL A 194 -5.94 -18.01 3.92
C VAL A 194 -4.74 -17.98 2.99
N ILE A 195 -4.01 -16.88 3.02
CA ILE A 195 -2.76 -16.70 2.27
C ILE A 195 -1.60 -16.92 3.24
N ASP A 196 -0.84 -17.99 3.02
CA ASP A 196 0.31 -18.37 3.84
C ASP A 196 1.44 -18.97 2.99
N LYS A 197 2.49 -19.47 3.65
CA LYS A 197 3.63 -20.10 2.98
C LYS A 197 3.28 -21.39 2.25
N ASP A 198 2.19 -22.04 2.61
CA ASP A 198 1.76 -23.28 1.94
C ASP A 198 1.30 -23.03 0.51
N MET A 199 0.72 -21.86 0.26
CA MET A 199 0.33 -21.41 -1.07
C MET A 199 1.53 -21.20 -2.02
N LEU A 200 2.74 -21.07 -1.49
CA LEU A 200 3.96 -20.80 -2.25
C LEU A 200 4.76 -22.05 -2.64
N LYS A 201 4.22 -23.26 -2.42
CA LYS A 201 4.94 -24.53 -2.66
C LYS A 201 5.07 -24.91 -4.13
N ASN A 202 4.16 -24.45 -4.98
CA ASN A 202 4.14 -24.81 -6.40
C ASN A 202 5.02 -23.87 -7.24
N ILE A 203 6.35 -24.04 -7.15
CA ILE A 203 7.31 -23.31 -7.96
C ILE A 203 7.40 -24.00 -9.33
N VAL A 204 6.98 -23.31 -10.40
CA VAL A 204 6.90 -23.87 -11.77
C VAL A 204 8.09 -23.53 -12.65
N SER A 205 8.85 -22.46 -12.35
CA SER A 205 10.09 -22.09 -13.05
C SER A 205 11.23 -23.09 -12.82
N GLU A 206 12.30 -23.06 -13.66
CA GLU A 206 13.52 -23.87 -13.47
C GLU A 206 14.24 -23.50 -12.17
N ASN A 207 14.38 -22.19 -11.88
CA ASN A 207 14.93 -21.72 -10.62
C ASN A 207 13.96 -21.99 -9.46
N LYS A 208 14.39 -22.81 -8.47
CA LYS A 208 13.61 -23.17 -7.29
C LYS A 208 14.06 -22.44 -6.01
N ALA A 209 15.04 -21.57 -6.11
CA ALA A 209 15.63 -20.88 -4.95
C ALA A 209 14.75 -19.73 -4.47
N LEU A 210 13.81 -20.02 -3.58
CA LEU A 210 12.89 -19.05 -2.96
C LEU A 210 13.29 -18.79 -1.50
N PRO A 211 14.02 -17.69 -1.20
CA PRO A 211 14.45 -17.37 0.17
C PRO A 211 13.27 -16.91 1.04
N GLU A 212 13.43 -17.04 2.37
CA GLU A 212 12.37 -16.69 3.33
C GLU A 212 11.92 -15.22 3.22
N ALA A 213 12.85 -14.29 2.96
CA ALA A 213 12.48 -12.89 2.73
C ALA A 213 11.54 -12.72 1.52
N ALA A 214 11.82 -13.41 0.41
CA ALA A 214 10.95 -13.36 -0.77
C ALA A 214 9.59 -14.06 -0.53
N LYS A 215 9.52 -15.07 0.33
CA LYS A 215 8.22 -15.64 0.74
C LYS A 215 7.38 -14.64 1.52
N ILE A 216 7.99 -13.87 2.43
CA ILE A 216 7.32 -12.77 3.14
C ILE A 216 6.83 -11.74 2.12
N ASP A 217 7.67 -11.35 1.17
CA ASP A 217 7.31 -10.39 0.13
C ASP A 217 6.14 -10.88 -0.73
N MET A 218 6.11 -12.18 -1.10
CA MET A 218 4.96 -12.78 -1.82
C MET A 218 3.68 -12.72 -0.98
N ILE A 219 3.75 -13.02 0.31
CA ILE A 219 2.60 -12.93 1.22
C ILE A 219 2.10 -11.49 1.32
N VAL A 220 3.00 -10.51 1.48
CA VAL A 220 2.66 -9.08 1.48
C VAL A 220 1.97 -8.70 0.16
N ALA A 221 2.51 -9.13 -0.98
CA ALA A 221 1.92 -8.86 -2.30
C ALA A 221 0.51 -9.45 -2.42
N LEU A 222 0.35 -10.73 -2.15
CA LEU A 222 -0.93 -11.44 -2.33
C LEU A 222 -2.01 -10.93 -1.38
N ILE A 223 -1.70 -10.69 -0.10
CA ILE A 223 -2.68 -10.11 0.85
C ILE A 223 -3.03 -8.67 0.46
N THR A 224 -2.06 -7.86 0.01
CA THR A 224 -2.35 -6.53 -0.50
C THR A 224 -3.33 -6.58 -1.67
N LEU A 225 -3.13 -7.52 -2.60
CA LEU A 225 -3.99 -7.69 -3.79
C LEU A 225 -5.39 -8.20 -3.44
N LYS A 226 -5.54 -9.03 -2.42
CA LYS A 226 -6.84 -9.50 -1.93
C LYS A 226 -7.79 -8.34 -1.56
N TYR A 227 -7.24 -7.17 -1.22
CA TYR A 227 -7.97 -5.95 -0.85
C TYR A 227 -7.78 -4.81 -1.84
N THR A 228 -7.30 -5.09 -3.05
CA THR A 228 -7.07 -4.10 -4.11
C THR A 228 -8.05 -4.31 -5.26
N GLN A 229 -8.72 -3.23 -5.69
CA GLN A 229 -9.63 -3.25 -6.84
C GLN A 229 -8.97 -3.88 -8.07
N SER A 230 -9.58 -4.91 -8.64
CA SER A 230 -9.08 -5.66 -9.79
C SER A 230 -9.22 -4.89 -11.13
N ASN A 231 -8.39 -5.18 -12.13
CA ASN A 231 -7.16 -5.98 -12.05
C ASN A 231 -6.13 -5.28 -11.18
N SER A 232 -5.39 -6.07 -10.41
CA SER A 232 -4.37 -5.51 -9.54
C SER A 232 -3.03 -6.28 -9.60
N VAL A 233 -1.93 -5.53 -9.44
CA VAL A 233 -0.55 -6.02 -9.39
C VAL A 233 0.19 -5.26 -8.30
N CYS A 234 1.01 -5.96 -7.51
CA CYS A 234 1.77 -5.38 -6.42
C CYS A 234 3.25 -5.77 -6.50
N TYR A 235 4.14 -4.77 -6.50
CA TYR A 235 5.57 -4.95 -6.35
C TYR A 235 5.95 -4.77 -4.88
N VAL A 236 6.77 -5.67 -4.37
CA VAL A 236 7.16 -5.72 -2.95
C VAL A 236 8.68 -5.89 -2.83
N LYS A 237 9.26 -5.22 -1.85
CA LYS A 237 10.67 -5.32 -1.47
C LYS A 237 10.82 -5.25 0.04
N ASP A 238 11.54 -6.22 0.61
CA ASP A 238 11.88 -6.26 2.03
C ASP A 238 10.65 -6.08 2.97
N GLY A 239 9.56 -6.79 2.69
CA GLY A 239 8.33 -6.76 3.49
C GLY A 239 7.47 -5.50 3.31
N GLN A 240 7.68 -4.75 2.23
CA GLN A 240 6.97 -3.51 1.93
C GLN A 240 6.47 -3.48 0.49
N ALA A 241 5.20 -3.18 0.25
CA ALA A 241 4.72 -2.79 -1.06
C ALA A 241 5.45 -1.52 -1.51
N ILE A 242 5.98 -1.52 -2.74
CA ILE A 242 6.70 -0.39 -3.34
C ILE A 242 6.02 0.13 -4.61
N GLY A 243 4.98 -0.57 -5.07
CA GLY A 243 4.15 -0.12 -6.19
C GLY A 243 2.90 -0.98 -6.29
N VAL A 244 1.73 -0.36 -6.18
CA VAL A 244 0.42 -1.00 -6.32
C VAL A 244 -0.31 -0.41 -7.53
N GLY A 245 -0.67 -1.27 -8.47
CA GLY A 245 -1.57 -0.95 -9.57
C GLY A 245 -2.96 -1.53 -9.29
N ALA A 246 -4.00 -0.73 -9.46
CA ALA A 246 -5.37 -1.07 -9.13
C ALA A 246 -6.34 -0.67 -10.24
N GLY A 247 -7.46 -1.41 -10.38
CA GLY A 247 -8.62 -1.01 -11.17
C GLY A 247 -8.38 -0.93 -12.68
N GLN A 248 -7.38 -1.63 -13.23
CA GLN A 248 -7.09 -1.59 -14.66
C GLN A 248 -7.82 -2.72 -15.41
N GLN A 249 -8.41 -2.41 -16.58
CA GLN A 249 -9.07 -3.42 -17.40
C GLN A 249 -8.08 -4.36 -18.11
N SER A 250 -6.84 -3.92 -18.31
CA SER A 250 -5.79 -4.72 -18.94
C SER A 250 -4.70 -5.11 -17.93
N ARG A 251 -4.34 -6.40 -17.86
CA ARG A 251 -3.29 -6.91 -16.98
C ARG A 251 -1.95 -6.21 -17.21
N ILE A 252 -1.53 -6.08 -18.48
CA ILE A 252 -0.27 -5.43 -18.80
C ILE A 252 -0.24 -3.94 -18.43
N HIS A 253 -1.38 -3.22 -18.54
CA HIS A 253 -1.46 -1.82 -18.10
C HIS A 253 -1.31 -1.74 -16.57
N CYS A 254 -1.90 -2.69 -15.84
CA CYS A 254 -1.76 -2.78 -14.40
C CYS A 254 -0.31 -3.05 -14.00
N THR A 255 0.36 -4.02 -14.65
CA THR A 255 1.77 -4.34 -14.42
C THR A 255 2.69 -3.16 -14.71
N ARG A 256 2.40 -2.37 -15.75
CA ARG A 256 3.14 -1.14 -16.08
C ARG A 256 2.96 -0.06 -15.02
N LEU A 257 1.72 0.19 -14.60
CA LEU A 257 1.40 1.20 -13.58
C LEU A 257 2.09 0.86 -12.24
N ALA A 258 1.91 -0.38 -11.76
CA ALA A 258 2.55 -0.82 -10.52
C ALA A 258 4.08 -0.75 -10.62
N GLY A 259 4.66 -1.18 -11.75
CA GLY A 259 6.09 -1.12 -11.99
C GLY A 259 6.63 0.30 -12.07
N GLN A 260 5.89 1.26 -12.64
CA GLN A 260 6.29 2.66 -12.66
C GLN A 260 6.34 3.24 -11.23
N LYS A 261 5.37 2.91 -10.39
CA LYS A 261 5.39 3.31 -8.97
C LYS A 261 6.58 2.72 -8.22
N ALA A 262 6.90 1.45 -8.46
CA ALA A 262 8.09 0.81 -7.90
C ALA A 262 9.39 1.48 -8.39
N ASP A 263 9.48 1.84 -9.66
CA ASP A 263 10.61 2.58 -10.24
C ASP A 263 10.74 3.96 -9.55
N ASN A 264 9.64 4.69 -9.34
CA ASN A 264 9.64 5.96 -8.61
C ASN A 264 10.11 5.81 -7.17
N TRP A 265 9.71 4.72 -6.48
CA TRP A 265 10.18 4.43 -5.12
C TRP A 265 11.71 4.27 -5.09
N TYR A 266 12.30 3.58 -6.07
CA TYR A 266 13.75 3.48 -6.19
C TYR A 266 14.41 4.81 -6.58
N LEU A 267 13.82 5.58 -7.49
CA LEU A 267 14.37 6.88 -7.90
C LEU A 267 14.43 7.88 -6.75
N ARG A 268 13.49 7.81 -5.78
CA ARG A 268 13.55 8.62 -4.56
C ARG A 268 14.80 8.36 -3.72
N GLN A 269 15.47 7.22 -3.89
CA GLN A 269 16.70 6.83 -3.22
C GLN A 269 17.97 7.22 -3.99
N HIS A 270 17.82 7.75 -5.20
CA HIS A 270 18.96 8.17 -6.02
C HIS A 270 19.75 9.29 -5.33
N PRO A 271 21.12 9.27 -5.36
CA PRO A 271 21.94 10.28 -4.69
C PRO A 271 21.58 11.73 -5.03
N LYS A 272 21.26 12.06 -6.28
CA LYS A 272 20.80 13.39 -6.69
C LYS A 272 19.49 13.78 -5.98
N VAL A 273 18.55 12.83 -5.81
CA VAL A 273 17.26 13.07 -5.12
C VAL A 273 17.48 13.25 -3.63
N LEU A 274 18.30 12.40 -3.01
CA LEU A 274 18.69 12.53 -1.61
C LEU A 274 19.49 13.81 -1.34
N GLY A 275 20.17 14.35 -2.35
CA GLY A 275 20.94 15.60 -2.27
C GLY A 275 20.13 16.87 -2.50
N LEU A 276 18.85 16.80 -2.85
CA LEU A 276 18.00 17.97 -3.08
C LEU A 276 17.94 18.86 -1.83
N GLN A 277 18.27 20.15 -2.02
CA GLN A 277 18.26 21.14 -0.95
C GLN A 277 17.01 22.01 -1.06
N PHE A 278 16.05 21.76 -0.20
CA PHE A 278 14.78 22.48 -0.17
C PHE A 278 14.91 23.80 0.60
N VAL A 279 14.05 24.79 0.24
CA VAL A 279 13.90 26.03 0.99
C VAL A 279 13.47 25.76 2.42
N GLU A 280 13.75 26.69 3.34
CA GLU A 280 13.33 26.57 4.72
C GLU A 280 11.79 26.59 4.82
N ASN A 281 11.26 25.78 5.74
CA ASN A 281 9.82 25.64 6.00
C ASN A 281 8.97 25.09 4.85
N ILE A 282 9.56 24.42 3.84
CA ILE A 282 8.78 23.67 2.86
C ILE A 282 7.94 22.59 3.58
N ARG A 283 6.65 22.54 3.30
CA ARG A 283 5.78 21.53 3.91
C ARG A 283 6.04 20.14 3.30
N ARG A 284 5.86 19.09 4.07
CA ARG A 284 6.06 17.70 3.61
C ARG A 284 5.33 17.38 2.29
N PRO A 285 4.03 17.75 2.09
CA PRO A 285 3.35 17.47 0.82
C PRO A 285 3.97 18.21 -0.38
N ASP A 286 4.39 19.46 -0.19
CA ASP A 286 5.01 20.25 -1.26
C ASP A 286 6.38 19.66 -1.64
N ARG A 287 7.13 19.17 -0.63
CA ARG A 287 8.39 18.45 -0.83
C ARG A 287 8.19 17.13 -1.56
N ASP A 288 7.16 16.32 -1.17
CA ASP A 288 6.85 15.08 -1.84
C ASP A 288 6.47 15.29 -3.30
N ASN A 289 5.63 16.29 -3.57
CA ASN A 289 5.23 16.66 -4.93
C ASN A 289 6.42 17.12 -5.77
N ALA A 290 7.30 17.97 -5.21
CA ALA A 290 8.49 18.45 -5.91
C ALA A 290 9.45 17.30 -6.26
N ILE A 291 9.62 16.32 -5.35
CA ILE A 291 10.42 15.12 -5.63
C ILE A 291 9.79 14.29 -6.75
N ASP A 292 8.48 14.08 -6.71
CA ASP A 292 7.77 13.27 -7.70
C ASP A 292 7.90 13.88 -9.10
N VAL A 293 7.67 15.19 -9.24
CA VAL A 293 7.84 15.91 -10.51
C VAL A 293 9.31 15.88 -10.95
N TYR A 294 10.27 16.11 -10.02
CA TYR A 294 11.70 16.08 -10.34
C TYR A 294 12.19 14.75 -10.90
N ILE A 295 11.66 13.62 -10.40
CA ILE A 295 12.02 12.30 -10.91
C ILE A 295 11.22 11.88 -12.14
N SER A 296 10.15 12.58 -12.48
CA SER A 296 9.31 12.32 -13.66
C SER A 296 9.96 12.85 -14.95
N ASP A 297 9.27 12.71 -16.06
CA ASP A 297 9.67 13.33 -17.34
C ASP A 297 9.20 14.78 -17.45
N GLU A 298 8.40 15.26 -16.47
CA GLU A 298 7.87 16.63 -16.35
C GLU A 298 8.74 17.51 -15.42
N TYR A 299 9.99 17.10 -15.17
CA TYR A 299 10.91 17.76 -14.23
C TYR A 299 11.13 19.27 -14.52
N GLU A 300 10.92 19.71 -15.75
CA GLU A 300 11.02 21.11 -16.13
C GLU A 300 10.05 21.98 -15.34
N ASP A 301 8.89 21.47 -14.96
CA ASP A 301 7.87 22.21 -14.20
C ASP A 301 8.41 22.72 -12.83
N VAL A 302 9.30 21.96 -12.21
CA VAL A 302 9.93 22.36 -10.94
C VAL A 302 11.32 22.96 -11.09
N LEU A 303 11.96 22.85 -12.28
CA LEU A 303 13.28 23.39 -12.57
C LEU A 303 13.25 24.66 -13.42
N ALA A 304 12.08 25.08 -13.92
CA ALA A 304 11.93 26.32 -14.68
C ALA A 304 12.28 27.56 -13.84
N ASP A 305 12.78 28.60 -14.51
CA ASP A 305 13.00 29.87 -13.85
C ASP A 305 11.69 30.46 -13.34
N GLY A 306 11.72 30.92 -12.09
CA GLY A 306 10.51 31.37 -11.38
C GLY A 306 9.84 30.28 -10.56
N ALA A 307 10.03 28.97 -10.88
CA ALA A 307 9.47 27.85 -10.12
C ALA A 307 10.47 27.32 -9.07
N TRP A 308 11.70 26.96 -9.50
CA TRP A 308 12.68 26.32 -8.63
C TRP A 308 13.04 27.15 -7.40
N GLN A 309 13.06 28.48 -7.51
CA GLN A 309 13.42 29.41 -6.41
C GLN A 309 12.45 29.30 -5.22
N GLY A 310 11.20 28.91 -5.45
CA GLY A 310 10.20 28.68 -4.39
C GLY A 310 10.30 27.31 -3.74
N ILE A 311 11.10 26.39 -4.30
CA ILE A 311 11.17 24.99 -3.88
C ILE A 311 12.56 24.63 -3.36
N PHE A 312 13.62 25.03 -4.07
CA PHE A 312 15.01 24.65 -3.79
C PHE A 312 15.88 25.85 -3.41
N LYS A 313 16.88 25.63 -2.56
CA LYS A 313 17.90 26.65 -2.20
C LYS A 313 18.82 27.00 -3.37
N ALA A 314 19.05 26.05 -4.26
CA ALA A 314 19.78 26.20 -5.52
C ALA A 314 19.11 25.31 -6.57
N ARG A 315 19.17 25.70 -7.84
CA ARG A 315 18.62 24.92 -8.94
C ARG A 315 19.34 23.57 -9.02
N PRO A 316 18.63 22.44 -8.83
CA PRO A 316 19.25 21.14 -8.96
C PRO A 316 19.65 20.81 -10.40
N ASP A 317 20.67 19.97 -10.55
CA ASP A 317 20.97 19.33 -11.84
C ASP A 317 19.84 18.37 -12.24
N VAL A 318 19.59 18.25 -13.53
CA VAL A 318 18.60 17.31 -14.06
C VAL A 318 19.04 15.86 -13.78
N LEU A 319 18.11 15.03 -13.35
CA LEU A 319 18.28 13.59 -13.31
C LEU A 319 17.95 13.04 -14.70
N SER A 320 18.95 12.73 -15.51
CA SER A 320 18.76 12.35 -16.91
C SER A 320 18.08 10.99 -17.08
N ALA A 321 17.50 10.74 -18.26
CA ALA A 321 16.87 9.47 -18.58
C ALA A 321 17.86 8.28 -18.49
N GLU A 322 19.12 8.51 -18.86
CA GLU A 322 20.20 7.53 -18.78
C GLU A 322 20.53 7.20 -17.31
N GLU A 323 20.61 8.21 -16.45
CA GLU A 323 20.86 8.03 -15.01
C GLU A 323 19.70 7.27 -14.35
N LYS A 324 18.44 7.66 -14.65
CA LYS A 324 17.23 6.93 -14.17
C LYS A 324 17.28 5.46 -14.58
N LYS A 325 17.53 5.21 -15.87
CA LYS A 325 17.60 3.85 -16.42
C LYS A 325 18.72 3.01 -15.79
N ALA A 326 19.90 3.59 -15.63
CA ALA A 326 21.03 2.91 -15.00
C ALA A 326 20.76 2.58 -13.53
N TRP A 327 20.15 3.52 -12.78
CA TRP A 327 19.77 3.33 -11.38
C TRP A 327 18.76 2.20 -11.19
N ILE A 328 17.68 2.18 -12.00
CA ILE A 328 16.67 1.13 -11.94
C ILE A 328 17.25 -0.22 -12.38
N ALA A 329 18.09 -0.25 -13.42
CA ALA A 329 18.71 -1.50 -13.91
C ALA A 329 19.66 -2.15 -12.89
N ALA A 330 20.17 -1.38 -11.91
CA ALA A 330 20.99 -1.89 -10.83
C ALA A 330 20.16 -2.52 -9.68
N GLN A 331 18.84 -2.38 -9.68
CA GLN A 331 17.96 -2.93 -8.65
C GLN A 331 17.67 -4.41 -8.88
N SER A 332 17.47 -5.14 -7.81
CA SER A 332 17.25 -6.60 -7.84
C SER A 332 16.53 -7.10 -6.59
N GLY A 333 16.06 -8.35 -6.64
CA GLY A 333 15.43 -9.02 -5.51
C GLY A 333 14.03 -8.52 -5.20
N VAL A 334 13.36 -7.89 -6.17
CA VAL A 334 11.96 -7.47 -6.05
C VAL A 334 11.04 -8.65 -6.29
N THR A 335 9.95 -8.68 -5.55
CA THR A 335 8.84 -9.62 -5.73
C THR A 335 7.68 -8.92 -6.42
N VAL A 336 6.99 -9.61 -7.34
CA VAL A 336 5.72 -9.15 -7.90
C VAL A 336 4.62 -10.18 -7.67
N GLY A 337 3.46 -9.72 -7.20
CA GLY A 337 2.22 -10.50 -7.13
C GLY A 337 1.20 -10.02 -8.15
N SER A 338 0.32 -10.92 -8.59
CA SER A 338 -0.81 -10.63 -9.46
C SER A 338 -2.08 -11.31 -8.95
N ASP A 339 -3.21 -10.59 -8.95
CA ASP A 339 -4.51 -11.11 -8.48
C ASP A 339 -5.15 -12.12 -9.44
N ALA A 340 -4.62 -12.23 -10.67
CA ALA A 340 -4.97 -13.26 -11.64
C ALA A 340 -3.75 -13.62 -12.51
N PHE A 341 -3.87 -14.63 -13.36
CA PHE A 341 -2.80 -15.12 -14.22
C PHE A 341 -2.27 -14.01 -15.16
N PHE A 342 -1.01 -14.11 -15.50
CA PHE A 342 -0.42 -13.34 -16.60
C PHE A 342 -0.83 -13.95 -17.95
N PRO A 343 -1.50 -13.17 -18.83
CA PRO A 343 -1.91 -13.72 -20.14
C PRO A 343 -0.75 -14.04 -21.06
N PHE A 344 0.37 -13.31 -20.93
CA PHE A 344 1.56 -13.41 -21.76
C PHE A 344 2.83 -13.07 -20.97
N GLY A 345 3.98 -13.51 -21.47
CA GLY A 345 5.31 -13.23 -20.93
C GLY A 345 5.71 -11.74 -20.92
N ASP A 346 4.97 -10.86 -21.63
CA ASP A 346 5.21 -9.40 -21.61
C ASP A 346 5.09 -8.79 -20.22
N ASN A 347 4.25 -9.38 -19.36
CA ASN A 347 4.14 -8.97 -17.93
C ASN A 347 5.44 -9.30 -17.18
N VAL A 348 6.05 -10.46 -17.44
CA VAL A 348 7.35 -10.86 -16.89
C VAL A 348 8.46 -9.95 -17.40
N GLU A 349 8.47 -9.66 -18.73
CA GLU A 349 9.40 -8.71 -19.35
C GLU A 349 9.31 -7.31 -18.71
N ARG A 350 8.10 -6.82 -18.41
CA ARG A 350 7.91 -5.55 -17.73
C ARG A 350 8.42 -5.62 -16.28
N ALA A 351 8.06 -6.67 -15.56
CA ALA A 351 8.44 -6.85 -14.17
C ALA A 351 9.98 -6.88 -14.00
N ARG A 352 10.67 -7.58 -14.89
CA ARG A 352 12.13 -7.65 -14.91
C ARG A 352 12.80 -6.25 -14.91
N LYS A 353 12.24 -5.30 -15.66
CA LYS A 353 12.81 -3.94 -15.78
C LYS A 353 12.81 -3.17 -14.47
N SER A 354 12.01 -3.57 -13.49
CA SER A 354 11.95 -3.03 -12.13
C SER A 354 12.64 -3.92 -11.09
N GLY A 355 13.60 -4.77 -11.51
CA GLY A 355 14.41 -5.59 -10.61
C GLY A 355 13.72 -6.83 -10.05
N VAL A 356 12.60 -7.28 -10.63
CA VAL A 356 11.87 -8.46 -10.17
C VAL A 356 12.68 -9.73 -10.38
N CYS A 357 12.77 -10.54 -9.32
CA CYS A 357 13.37 -11.87 -9.29
C CYS A 357 12.36 -12.96 -8.90
N TYR A 358 11.25 -12.58 -8.28
CA TYR A 358 10.27 -13.48 -7.69
C TYR A 358 8.85 -13.09 -8.13
N ILE A 359 8.07 -14.06 -8.61
CA ILE A 359 6.72 -13.84 -9.13
C ILE A 359 5.75 -14.79 -8.44
N ALA A 360 4.60 -14.28 -7.97
CA ALA A 360 3.49 -15.06 -7.46
C ALA A 360 2.21 -14.70 -8.22
N GLU A 361 1.60 -15.69 -8.88
CA GLU A 361 0.34 -15.51 -9.61
C GLU A 361 -0.45 -16.83 -9.66
N PRO A 362 -1.74 -16.83 -9.97
CA PRO A 362 -2.54 -18.05 -9.90
C PRO A 362 -2.13 -19.18 -10.86
N GLY A 363 -1.61 -18.86 -12.03
CA GLY A 363 -1.55 -19.82 -13.15
C GLY A 363 -2.93 -20.06 -13.77
N GLY A 364 -3.00 -21.00 -14.71
CA GLY A 364 -4.24 -21.41 -15.38
C GLY A 364 -4.55 -20.64 -16.67
N SER A 365 -3.58 -19.92 -17.23
CA SER A 365 -3.66 -19.36 -18.57
C SER A 365 -3.37 -20.43 -19.63
N ILE A 366 -4.00 -20.31 -20.79
CA ILE A 366 -3.65 -21.11 -21.97
C ILE A 366 -2.17 -20.89 -22.39
N ARG A 367 -1.58 -19.78 -21.96
CA ARG A 367 -0.21 -19.38 -22.29
C ARG A 367 0.75 -19.46 -21.10
N ASP A 368 0.46 -20.30 -20.11
CA ASP A 368 1.36 -20.52 -18.95
C ASP A 368 2.77 -20.97 -19.41
N ASP A 369 2.86 -21.74 -20.48
CA ASP A 369 4.12 -22.12 -21.12
C ASP A 369 4.99 -20.91 -21.50
N ASN A 370 4.38 -19.87 -22.08
CA ASN A 370 5.08 -18.64 -22.45
C ASN A 370 5.49 -17.81 -21.22
N VAL A 371 4.67 -17.79 -20.17
CA VAL A 371 4.99 -17.08 -18.93
C VAL A 371 6.16 -17.78 -18.22
N ILE A 372 6.10 -19.11 -18.08
CA ILE A 372 7.17 -19.93 -17.47
C ILE A 372 8.48 -19.75 -18.25
N SER A 373 8.46 -19.94 -19.59
CA SER A 373 9.67 -19.81 -20.40
C SER A 373 10.30 -18.42 -20.34
N THR A 374 9.47 -17.37 -20.17
CA THR A 374 9.98 -16.00 -20.00
C THR A 374 10.61 -15.81 -18.62
N ALA A 375 10.04 -16.40 -17.57
CA ALA A 375 10.63 -16.37 -16.23
C ALA A 375 11.98 -17.13 -16.21
N ASP A 376 12.04 -18.31 -16.82
CA ASP A 376 13.25 -19.13 -16.92
C ASP A 376 14.37 -18.44 -17.71
N LYS A 377 14.04 -17.75 -18.79
CA LYS A 377 14.98 -16.91 -19.57
C LYS A 377 15.76 -15.93 -18.70
N TYR A 378 15.14 -15.43 -17.62
CA TYR A 378 15.75 -14.47 -16.72
C TYR A 378 16.16 -15.06 -15.37
N GLY A 379 16.06 -16.39 -15.19
CA GLY A 379 16.40 -17.07 -13.95
C GLY A 379 15.51 -16.70 -12.77
N MET A 380 14.28 -16.24 -13.03
CA MET A 380 13.33 -15.85 -12.00
C MET A 380 12.69 -17.08 -11.35
N VAL A 381 12.21 -16.90 -10.12
CA VAL A 381 11.34 -17.86 -9.45
C VAL A 381 9.90 -17.48 -9.74
N LEU A 382 9.14 -18.41 -10.30
CA LEU A 382 7.70 -18.26 -10.57
C LEU A 382 6.90 -19.27 -9.75
N VAL A 383 5.97 -18.76 -8.94
CA VAL A 383 5.06 -19.56 -8.11
C VAL A 383 3.65 -19.45 -8.69
N PHE A 384 3.00 -20.60 -8.92
CA PHE A 384 1.58 -20.68 -9.21
C PHE A 384 0.80 -20.96 -7.92
N THR A 385 0.05 -19.96 -7.46
CA THR A 385 -0.71 -20.02 -6.20
C THR A 385 -1.99 -20.84 -6.32
N GLY A 386 -2.50 -21.04 -7.54
CA GLY A 386 -3.77 -21.71 -7.79
C GLY A 386 -5.02 -20.92 -7.36
N ALA A 387 -4.85 -19.70 -6.86
CA ALA A 387 -5.95 -18.91 -6.31
C ALA A 387 -6.02 -17.51 -6.97
N ARG A 388 -7.20 -17.21 -7.55
CA ARG A 388 -7.54 -15.87 -8.03
C ARG A 388 -8.00 -14.99 -6.88
N LEU A 389 -7.52 -13.74 -6.83
CA LEU A 389 -7.76 -12.79 -5.73
C LEU A 389 -8.59 -11.58 -6.18
N PHE A 390 -9.54 -11.75 -7.07
CA PHE A 390 -10.37 -10.63 -7.54
C PHE A 390 -11.13 -9.96 -6.40
N HIS A 391 -11.10 -8.64 -6.43
CA HIS A 391 -11.82 -7.76 -5.50
C HIS A 391 -12.60 -6.71 -6.30
N HIS A 392 -13.93 -6.69 -6.11
CA HIS A 392 -14.85 -5.79 -6.84
C HIS A 392 -15.86 -5.12 -5.92
#